data_b458bd49176d93b968c385d9c590082a
#
_entry.id   b458bd49176d93b968c385d9c590082a
#
_cell.length_a   1.000
_cell.length_b   1.000
_cell.length_c   1.000
_cell.angle_alpha   90.00
_cell.angle_beta   90.00
_cell.angle_gamma   90.00
#
_symmetry.space_group_name_H-M   'P 1'
#
loop_
_entity.id
_entity.type
_entity.pdbx_description
1 polymer ?
#
loop_
_entity_poly.entity_id
_entity_poly.type
_entity_poly.pdbx_seq_one_letter_code
_entity_poly.pdbx_strand_id
1 'polypeptide(L)'
;MKNDWKKFVCKVATRDEILKRFDYEISINSGEKENWLIWKQEFMDMPEWKRISYFWFLDDAVICEATAALSSDACQNMEDLIDEKSAYLFAFRTDKEFRWQWYFSQLFKFMINDLKSRWYEQVILWVEPTEIENKKIYFHYGFDELVKTDMEKNPDWSLVTVEYYRKYL
;
A
#
# COMPACT_ATOMS: atom_id res chain seq x y z
N MET A 1 -28.12 16.43 -23.26
CA MET A 1 -26.80 16.45 -22.58
C MET A 1 -26.79 15.32 -21.58
N LYS A 2 -25.99 14.26 -21.78
CA LYS A 2 -25.72 13.27 -20.75
C LYS A 2 -24.82 13.96 -19.73
N ASN A 3 -25.29 14.13 -18.49
CA ASN A 3 -24.45 14.54 -17.38
C ASN A 3 -23.53 13.36 -17.04
N ASP A 4 -22.37 13.30 -17.69
CA ASP A 4 -21.30 12.36 -17.30
C ASP A 4 -20.65 12.87 -16.00
N TRP A 5 -21.34 12.64 -14.89
CA TRP A 5 -20.74 12.82 -13.58
C TRP A 5 -19.72 11.70 -13.38
N LYS A 6 -18.43 12.04 -13.44
CA LYS A 6 -17.36 11.11 -13.08
C LYS A 6 -17.64 10.58 -11.67
N LYS A 7 -17.66 9.26 -11.54
CA LYS A 7 -17.94 8.61 -10.26
C LYS A 7 -16.63 8.30 -9.55
N PHE A 8 -16.40 8.98 -8.45
CA PHE A 8 -15.29 8.69 -7.55
C PHE A 8 -15.74 7.74 -6.43
N VAL A 9 -15.04 6.63 -6.23
CA VAL A 9 -15.35 5.65 -5.18
C VAL A 9 -14.07 5.19 -4.50
N CYS A 10 -14.02 5.37 -3.17
CA CYS A 10 -12.99 4.79 -2.31
C CYS A 10 -13.56 3.57 -1.59
N LYS A 11 -12.92 2.41 -1.72
CA LYS A 11 -13.40 1.17 -1.11
C LYS A 11 -12.29 0.15 -0.88
N VAL A 12 -12.59 -0.87 -0.09
CA VAL A 12 -11.82 -2.12 -0.07
C VAL A 12 -11.96 -2.80 -1.43
N ALA A 13 -10.83 -3.11 -2.05
CA ALA A 13 -10.78 -3.75 -3.35
C ALA A 13 -11.14 -5.25 -3.23
N THR A 14 -11.91 -5.74 -4.19
CA THR A 14 -12.15 -7.18 -4.35
C THR A 14 -10.94 -7.87 -4.96
N ARG A 15 -10.82 -9.19 -4.78
CA ARG A 15 -9.76 -9.99 -5.40
C ARG A 15 -9.67 -9.78 -6.92
N ASP A 16 -10.82 -9.75 -7.60
CA ASP A 16 -10.87 -9.55 -9.05
C ASP A 16 -10.37 -8.16 -9.46
N GLU A 17 -10.67 -7.13 -8.69
CA GLU A 17 -10.16 -5.77 -8.93
C GLU A 17 -8.65 -5.69 -8.76
N ILE A 18 -8.11 -6.35 -7.74
CA ILE A 18 -6.67 -6.43 -7.52
C ILE A 18 -5.97 -7.16 -8.66
N LEU A 19 -6.51 -8.30 -9.10
CA LEU A 19 -5.95 -9.05 -10.24
C LEU A 19 -5.99 -8.22 -11.53
N LYS A 20 -7.08 -7.50 -11.81
CA LYS A 20 -7.16 -6.56 -12.95
C LYS A 20 -6.12 -5.44 -12.85
N ARG A 21 -5.87 -4.93 -11.64
CA ARG A 21 -4.82 -3.91 -11.43
C ARG A 21 -3.43 -4.48 -11.74
N PHE A 22 -3.10 -5.70 -11.31
CA PHE A 22 -1.86 -6.38 -11.68
C PHE A 22 -1.74 -6.54 -13.20
N ASP A 23 -2.80 -6.98 -13.88
CA ASP A 23 -2.79 -7.15 -15.34
C ASP A 23 -2.55 -5.83 -16.07
N TYR A 24 -3.16 -4.74 -15.58
CA TYR A 24 -2.92 -3.40 -16.10
C TYR A 24 -1.45 -2.99 -15.94
N GLU A 25 -0.87 -3.11 -14.72
CA GLU A 25 0.52 -2.76 -14.46
C GLU A 25 1.50 -3.60 -15.29
N ILE A 26 1.27 -4.90 -15.43
CA ILE A 26 2.05 -5.79 -16.31
C ILE A 26 2.01 -5.32 -17.76
N SER A 27 0.88 -4.77 -18.20
CA SER A 27 0.70 -4.31 -19.58
C SER A 27 1.44 -3.02 -19.90
N ILE A 28 1.60 -2.12 -18.90
CA ILE A 28 2.18 -0.78 -19.11
C ILE A 28 3.64 -0.66 -18.64
N ASN A 29 4.12 -1.54 -17.76
CA ASN A 29 5.46 -1.49 -17.18
C ASN A 29 6.38 -2.57 -17.80
N SER A 30 6.75 -2.40 -19.07
CA SER A 30 7.57 -3.40 -19.77
C SER A 30 8.95 -3.63 -19.13
N GLY A 31 9.55 -2.61 -18.49
CA GLY A 31 10.85 -2.70 -17.82
C GLY A 31 10.83 -3.44 -16.48
N GLU A 32 9.66 -3.54 -15.83
CA GLU A 32 9.48 -4.19 -14.52
C GLU A 32 8.49 -5.36 -14.58
N LYS A 33 8.18 -5.83 -15.78
CA LYS A 33 7.16 -6.85 -16.00
C LYS A 33 7.37 -8.11 -15.17
N GLU A 34 8.61 -8.56 -15.01
CA GLU A 34 8.93 -9.76 -14.24
C GLU A 34 8.60 -9.58 -12.75
N ASN A 35 8.92 -8.43 -12.18
CA ASN A 35 8.57 -8.11 -10.79
C ASN A 35 7.06 -8.13 -10.57
N TRP A 36 6.30 -7.52 -11.51
CA TRP A 36 4.83 -7.52 -11.45
C TRP A 36 4.23 -8.90 -11.54
N LEU A 37 4.80 -9.81 -12.34
CA LEU A 37 4.37 -11.20 -12.42
C LEU A 37 4.64 -11.96 -11.11
N ILE A 38 5.80 -11.73 -10.49
CA ILE A 38 6.15 -12.32 -9.19
C ILE A 38 5.16 -11.83 -8.12
N TRP A 39 4.95 -10.54 -7.99
CA TRP A 39 4.03 -9.97 -6.99
C TRP A 39 2.58 -10.43 -7.21
N LYS A 40 2.16 -10.57 -8.47
CA LYS A 40 0.85 -11.15 -8.79
C LYS A 40 0.74 -12.59 -8.32
N GLN A 41 1.78 -13.41 -8.55
CA GLN A 41 1.79 -14.80 -8.12
C GLN A 41 1.77 -14.90 -6.59
N GLU A 42 2.59 -14.14 -5.89
CA GLU A 42 2.58 -14.05 -4.43
C GLU A 42 1.20 -13.66 -3.88
N PHE A 43 0.54 -12.71 -4.52
CA PHE A 43 -0.83 -12.34 -4.15
C PHE A 43 -1.82 -13.48 -4.38
N MET A 44 -1.68 -14.22 -5.48
CA MET A 44 -2.57 -15.37 -5.79
C MET A 44 -2.41 -16.52 -4.81
N ASP A 45 -1.19 -16.76 -4.35
CA ASP A 45 -0.85 -17.85 -3.42
C ASP A 45 -1.18 -17.51 -1.96
N MET A 46 -1.43 -16.24 -1.66
CA MET A 46 -1.70 -15.77 -0.31
C MET A 46 -3.19 -15.85 0.04
N PRO A 47 -3.54 -16.31 1.25
CA PRO A 47 -4.91 -16.22 1.77
C PRO A 47 -5.41 -14.78 1.84
N GLU A 48 -6.65 -14.53 1.42
CA GLU A 48 -7.24 -13.19 1.32
C GLU A 48 -7.24 -12.43 2.66
N TRP A 49 -7.40 -13.14 3.78
CA TRP A 49 -7.44 -12.53 5.10
C TRP A 49 -6.11 -11.92 5.57
N LYS A 50 -4.99 -12.25 4.90
CA LYS A 50 -3.65 -11.75 5.27
C LYS A 50 -3.35 -10.34 4.75
N ARG A 51 -4.09 -9.89 3.74
CA ARG A 51 -3.90 -8.56 3.14
C ARG A 51 -5.24 -7.91 2.83
N ILE A 52 -5.31 -6.60 2.95
CA ILE A 52 -6.44 -5.77 2.48
C ILE A 52 -5.88 -4.70 1.57
N SER A 53 -6.40 -4.60 0.35
CA SER A 53 -6.08 -3.51 -0.57
C SER A 53 -7.23 -2.51 -0.62
N TYR A 54 -6.87 -1.24 -0.66
CA TYR A 54 -7.78 -0.10 -0.69
C TYR A 54 -7.55 0.67 -1.97
N PHE A 55 -8.61 0.85 -2.75
CA PHE A 55 -8.55 1.51 -4.03
C PHE A 55 -9.46 2.73 -4.08
N TRP A 56 -8.96 3.79 -4.72
CA TRP A 56 -9.76 4.91 -5.15
C TRP A 56 -9.99 4.79 -6.66
N PHE A 57 -11.25 4.68 -7.04
CA PHE A 57 -11.67 4.58 -8.43
C PHE A 57 -12.17 5.92 -8.95
N LEU A 58 -11.83 6.21 -10.19
CA LEU A 58 -12.49 7.19 -11.04
C LEU A 58 -13.17 6.43 -12.17
N ASP A 59 -14.49 6.37 -12.14
CA ASP A 59 -15.28 5.43 -12.95
C ASP A 59 -14.81 3.98 -12.68
N ASP A 60 -14.24 3.30 -13.65
CA ASP A 60 -13.72 1.94 -13.50
C ASP A 60 -12.18 1.86 -13.39
N ALA A 61 -11.49 3.01 -13.43
CA ALA A 61 -10.03 3.07 -13.34
C ALA A 61 -9.55 3.29 -11.90
N VAL A 62 -8.57 2.51 -11.47
CA VAL A 62 -7.88 2.73 -10.18
C VAL A 62 -6.91 3.88 -10.34
N ILE A 63 -7.09 4.95 -9.57
CA ILE A 63 -6.26 6.17 -9.61
C ILE A 63 -5.34 6.30 -8.40
N CYS A 64 -5.68 5.64 -7.30
CA CYS A 64 -4.88 5.61 -6.09
C CYS A 64 -5.08 4.28 -5.36
N GLU A 65 -4.01 3.73 -4.80
CA GLU A 65 -4.01 2.45 -4.10
C GLU A 65 -3.12 2.43 -2.86
N ALA A 66 -3.48 1.57 -1.92
CA ALA A 66 -2.72 1.27 -0.72
C ALA A 66 -3.04 -0.16 -0.27
N THR A 67 -2.10 -0.85 0.37
CA THR A 67 -2.33 -2.21 0.90
C THR A 67 -1.86 -2.29 2.34
N ALA A 68 -2.61 -3.02 3.17
CA ALA A 68 -2.26 -3.39 4.52
C ALA A 68 -2.01 -4.92 4.61
N ALA A 69 -0.85 -5.33 5.09
CA ALA A 69 -0.59 -6.69 5.54
C ALA A 69 -1.06 -6.84 6.99
N LEU A 70 -1.81 -7.89 7.27
CA LEU A 70 -2.47 -8.15 8.56
C LEU A 70 -1.81 -9.30 9.33
N SER A 71 -0.76 -9.88 8.78
CA SER A 71 -0.03 -11.02 9.33
C SER A 71 1.44 -10.87 9.02
N SER A 72 2.31 -11.26 9.96
CA SER A 72 3.76 -11.14 9.84
C SER A 72 4.33 -11.95 8.66
N ASP A 73 3.68 -13.02 8.28
CA ASP A 73 4.05 -13.86 7.14
C ASP A 73 3.45 -13.38 5.79
N ALA A 74 2.71 -12.27 5.79
CA ALA A 74 2.21 -11.63 4.58
C ALA A 74 3.26 -10.78 3.85
N CYS A 75 4.37 -10.45 4.52
CA CYS A 75 5.52 -9.73 3.98
C CYS A 75 6.80 -10.29 4.61
N GLN A 76 7.93 -10.15 3.92
CA GLN A 76 9.21 -10.56 4.46
C GLN A 76 9.64 -9.65 5.62
N ASN A 77 10.40 -10.19 6.57
CA ASN A 77 11.05 -9.46 7.68
C ASN A 77 10.08 -8.72 8.64
N MET A 78 8.83 -9.18 8.76
CA MET A 78 7.79 -8.54 9.57
C MET A 78 7.52 -9.23 10.92
N GLU A 79 8.19 -10.33 11.22
CA GLU A 79 7.92 -11.18 12.40
C GLU A 79 8.03 -10.41 13.72
N ASP A 80 8.96 -9.42 13.78
CA ASP A 80 9.16 -8.59 14.97
C ASP A 80 8.31 -7.31 15.00
N LEU A 81 7.59 -7.01 13.91
CA LEU A 81 6.91 -5.73 13.71
C LEU A 81 5.39 -5.86 13.69
N ILE A 82 4.87 -6.99 13.25
CA ILE A 82 3.43 -7.22 13.12
C ILE A 82 2.98 -8.25 14.16
N ASP A 83 2.04 -7.85 14.97
CA ASP A 83 1.27 -8.68 15.90
C ASP A 83 -0.23 -8.62 15.56
N GLU A 84 -1.06 -9.19 16.39
CA GLU A 84 -2.52 -9.21 16.20
C GLU A 84 -3.18 -7.82 16.27
N LYS A 85 -2.44 -6.78 16.70
CA LYS A 85 -2.90 -5.39 16.84
C LYS A 85 -2.24 -4.44 15.86
N SER A 86 -1.31 -4.93 15.07
CA SER A 86 -0.48 -4.14 14.17
C SER A 86 -0.73 -4.53 12.72
N ALA A 87 -0.77 -3.55 11.82
CA ALA A 87 -0.78 -3.81 10.38
C ALA A 87 0.40 -3.10 9.70
N TYR A 88 0.97 -3.72 8.68
CA TYR A 88 2.02 -3.13 7.88
C TYR A 88 1.44 -2.55 6.59
N LEU A 89 1.76 -1.28 6.30
CA LEU A 89 1.24 -0.55 5.16
C LEU A 89 2.28 -0.45 4.05
N PHE A 90 1.87 -0.74 2.83
CA PHE A 90 2.74 -0.75 1.67
C PHE A 90 1.96 -0.53 0.35
N ALA A 91 2.68 -0.54 -0.77
CA ALA A 91 2.12 -0.37 -2.11
C ALA A 91 1.29 0.92 -2.26
N PHE A 92 1.77 2.01 -1.65
CA PHE A 92 1.17 3.33 -1.85
C PHE A 92 1.48 3.83 -3.25
N ARG A 93 0.43 4.05 -4.03
CA ARG A 93 0.57 4.52 -5.39
C ARG A 93 -0.56 5.46 -5.77
N THR A 94 -0.21 6.54 -6.44
CA THR A 94 -1.16 7.45 -7.07
C THR A 94 -0.71 7.69 -8.50
N ASP A 95 -1.59 7.51 -9.46
CA ASP A 95 -1.30 7.74 -10.87
C ASP A 95 -0.85 9.20 -11.07
N LYS A 96 0.13 9.42 -11.95
CA LYS A 96 0.86 10.70 -12.08
C LYS A 96 -0.06 11.92 -12.25
N GLU A 97 -1.10 11.80 -13.03
CA GLU A 97 -2.07 12.87 -13.31
C GLU A 97 -2.96 13.22 -12.10
N PHE A 98 -3.03 12.34 -11.08
CA PHE A 98 -3.82 12.52 -9.86
C PHE A 98 -2.98 12.85 -8.63
N ARG A 99 -1.65 12.95 -8.79
CA ARG A 99 -0.74 13.31 -7.69
C ARG A 99 -0.97 14.76 -7.25
N TRP A 100 -0.60 15.04 -5.99
CA TRP A 100 -0.71 16.36 -5.36
C TRP A 100 -2.14 16.90 -5.27
N GLN A 101 -3.11 16.03 -5.50
CA GLN A 101 -4.51 16.25 -5.25
C GLN A 101 -4.89 15.47 -3.98
N TRP A 102 -6.01 15.68 -3.41
CA TRP A 102 -6.43 15.12 -2.12
C TRP A 102 -6.74 13.60 -2.13
N TYR A 103 -6.61 12.89 -3.24
CA TYR A 103 -6.99 11.47 -3.37
C TYR A 103 -6.24 10.56 -2.41
N PHE A 104 -4.92 10.68 -2.29
CA PHE A 104 -4.14 9.89 -1.34
C PHE A 104 -4.57 10.16 0.10
N SER A 105 -4.81 11.41 0.47
CA SER A 105 -5.28 11.78 1.81
C SER A 105 -6.62 11.14 2.15
N GLN A 106 -7.54 11.08 1.21
CA GLN A 106 -8.85 10.46 1.40
C GLN A 106 -8.73 8.94 1.47
N LEU A 107 -7.93 8.32 0.61
CA LEU A 107 -7.66 6.88 0.64
C LEU A 107 -7.02 6.49 1.98
N PHE A 108 -6.00 7.22 2.41
CA PHE A 108 -5.32 7.00 3.67
C PHE A 108 -6.28 7.08 4.86
N LYS A 109 -7.11 8.14 4.91
CA LYS A 109 -8.14 8.30 5.95
C LYS A 109 -9.15 7.14 5.95
N PHE A 110 -9.59 6.70 4.77
CA PHE A 110 -10.50 5.57 4.63
C PHE A 110 -9.85 4.28 5.16
N MET A 111 -8.63 3.97 4.74
CA MET A 111 -7.85 2.82 5.18
C MET A 111 -7.65 2.82 6.72
N ILE A 112 -7.23 3.93 7.29
CA ILE A 112 -7.04 4.04 8.75
C ILE A 112 -8.34 3.81 9.51
N ASN A 113 -9.46 4.36 9.04
CA ASN A 113 -10.75 4.16 9.68
C ASN A 113 -11.21 2.70 9.59
N ASP A 114 -10.98 2.03 8.46
CA ASP A 114 -11.30 0.61 8.30
C ASP A 114 -10.44 -0.26 9.23
N LEU A 115 -9.12 -0.01 9.29
CA LEU A 115 -8.22 -0.73 10.21
C LEU A 115 -8.61 -0.54 11.68
N LYS A 116 -8.95 0.68 12.10
CA LYS A 116 -9.49 0.94 13.43
C LYS A 116 -10.78 0.13 13.72
N SER A 117 -11.67 0.07 12.75
CA SER A 117 -12.91 -0.69 12.89
C SER A 117 -12.68 -2.20 13.02
N ARG A 118 -11.52 -2.67 12.58
CA ARG A 118 -11.04 -4.06 12.72
C ARG A 118 -10.18 -4.29 13.95
N TRP A 119 -10.13 -3.31 14.88
CA TRP A 119 -9.41 -3.37 16.15
C TRP A 119 -7.88 -3.36 16.05
N TYR A 120 -7.32 -2.87 14.94
CA TYR A 120 -5.89 -2.55 14.87
C TYR A 120 -5.61 -1.29 15.69
N GLU A 121 -4.51 -1.29 16.44
CA GLU A 121 -4.12 -0.21 17.36
C GLU A 121 -2.94 0.60 16.81
N GLN A 122 -2.21 0.02 15.86
CA GLN A 122 -1.04 0.67 15.26
C GLN A 122 -0.82 0.20 13.82
N VAL A 123 -0.15 1.05 13.08
CA VAL A 123 0.29 0.75 11.70
C VAL A 123 1.76 1.09 11.53
N ILE A 124 2.45 0.32 10.70
CA ILE A 124 3.88 0.46 10.43
C ILE A 124 4.06 0.55 8.93
N LEU A 125 5.02 1.34 8.49
CA LEU A 125 5.53 1.37 7.11
C LEU A 125 7.04 1.53 7.14
N TRP A 126 7.70 1.24 6.01
CA TRP A 126 9.10 1.62 5.85
C TRP A 126 9.32 2.64 4.74
N VAL A 127 10.45 3.31 4.80
CA VAL A 127 10.93 4.24 3.79
C VAL A 127 12.45 4.19 3.76
N GLU A 128 13.04 4.36 2.57
CA GLU A 128 14.50 4.54 2.48
C GLU A 128 14.90 5.89 3.10
N PRO A 129 16.04 5.93 3.85
CA PRO A 129 16.51 7.19 4.45
C PRO A 129 16.70 8.33 3.45
N THR A 130 17.00 7.99 2.19
CA THR A 130 17.21 8.92 1.08
C THR A 130 15.93 9.49 0.47
N GLU A 131 14.78 8.88 0.72
CA GLU A 131 13.48 9.29 0.20
C GLU A 131 12.87 10.42 1.04
N ILE A 132 13.53 11.58 1.08
CA ILE A 132 13.19 12.72 1.95
C ILE A 132 11.73 13.18 1.78
N GLU A 133 11.22 13.22 0.54
CA GLU A 133 9.85 13.68 0.30
C GLU A 133 8.81 12.67 0.81
N ASN A 134 9.04 11.37 0.63
CA ASN A 134 8.17 10.33 1.18
C ASN A 134 8.18 10.37 2.71
N LYS A 135 9.35 10.55 3.35
CA LYS A 135 9.45 10.72 4.82
C LYS A 135 8.63 11.90 5.31
N LYS A 136 8.70 13.07 4.66
CA LYS A 136 7.88 14.23 5.02
C LYS A 136 6.38 13.93 4.94
N ILE A 137 5.94 13.21 3.90
CA ILE A 137 4.55 12.80 3.75
C ILE A 137 4.16 11.89 4.91
N TYR A 138 4.95 10.86 5.22
CA TYR A 138 4.63 9.91 6.28
C TYR A 138 4.63 10.58 7.66
N PHE A 139 5.57 11.47 7.95
CA PHE A 139 5.59 12.26 9.19
C PHE A 139 4.36 13.17 9.31
N HIS A 140 3.94 13.79 8.20
CA HIS A 140 2.69 14.55 8.17
C HIS A 140 1.46 13.70 8.55
N TYR A 141 1.47 12.42 8.21
CA TYR A 141 0.42 11.46 8.60
C TYR A 141 0.62 10.84 9.98
N GLY A 142 1.65 11.24 10.72
CA GLY A 142 1.90 10.84 12.10
C GLY A 142 2.68 9.55 12.26
N PHE A 143 3.48 9.16 11.26
CA PHE A 143 4.49 8.10 11.38
C PHE A 143 5.80 8.71 11.89
N ASP A 144 5.87 9.03 13.16
CA ASP A 144 6.98 9.79 13.77
C ASP A 144 7.86 8.96 14.73
N GLU A 145 7.46 7.72 15.02
CA GLU A 145 8.24 6.81 15.84
C GLU A 145 9.09 5.87 14.98
N LEU A 146 10.40 6.05 14.98
CA LEU A 146 11.35 5.10 14.37
C LEU A 146 11.39 3.83 15.24
N VAL A 147 10.95 2.71 14.68
CA VAL A 147 10.88 1.42 15.38
C VAL A 147 12.15 0.59 15.15
N LYS A 148 12.63 0.58 13.90
CA LYS A 148 13.72 -0.29 13.45
C LYS A 148 14.40 0.29 12.21
N THR A 149 15.69 0.05 12.08
CA THR A 149 16.43 0.21 10.82
C THR A 149 16.92 -1.16 10.40
N ASP A 150 16.72 -1.53 9.15
CA ASP A 150 17.12 -2.84 8.64
C ASP A 150 17.54 -2.76 7.17
N MET A 151 17.96 -3.91 6.62
CA MET A 151 18.29 -4.07 5.21
C MET A 151 17.18 -4.87 4.54
N GLU A 152 16.54 -4.28 3.55
CA GLU A 152 15.57 -4.96 2.70
C GLU A 152 16.18 -5.37 1.37
N LYS A 153 15.68 -6.46 0.82
CA LYS A 153 16.14 -7.02 -0.43
C LYS A 153 15.15 -6.69 -1.55
N ASN A 154 15.61 -5.95 -2.53
CA ASN A 154 14.84 -5.68 -3.74
C ASN A 154 14.69 -6.93 -4.61
N PRO A 155 13.72 -6.97 -5.54
CA PRO A 155 13.56 -8.07 -6.49
C PRO A 155 14.81 -8.34 -7.35
N ASP A 156 15.63 -7.33 -7.63
CA ASP A 156 16.92 -7.43 -8.35
C ASP A 156 18.08 -7.91 -7.48
N TRP A 157 17.79 -8.36 -6.23
CA TRP A 157 18.74 -8.83 -5.22
C TRP A 157 19.62 -7.74 -4.59
N SER A 158 19.48 -6.47 -4.99
CA SER A 158 20.14 -5.37 -4.29
C SER A 158 19.60 -5.24 -2.87
N LEU A 159 20.49 -4.81 -1.94
CA LEU A 159 20.11 -4.52 -0.56
C LEU A 159 19.97 -3.00 -0.39
N VAL A 160 18.88 -2.59 0.22
CA VAL A 160 18.64 -1.19 0.58
C VAL A 160 18.43 -1.05 2.07
N THR A 161 18.97 0.02 2.65
CA THR A 161 18.68 0.37 4.04
C THR A 161 17.29 0.96 4.11
N VAL A 162 16.48 0.50 5.05
CA VAL A 162 15.12 1.00 5.30
C VAL A 162 14.93 1.36 6.76
N GLU A 163 14.09 2.35 7.00
CA GLU A 163 13.67 2.80 8.32
C GLU A 163 12.18 2.51 8.47
N TYR A 164 11.82 1.75 9.51
CA TYR A 164 10.44 1.43 9.85
C TYR A 164 9.88 2.45 10.83
N TYR A 165 8.78 3.07 10.45
CA TYR A 165 8.10 4.06 11.26
C TYR A 165 6.71 3.58 11.66
N ARG A 166 6.34 3.88 12.91
CA ARG A 166 5.06 3.54 13.52
C ARG A 166 4.16 4.75 13.66
N LYS A 167 2.88 4.49 13.53
CA LYS A 167 1.79 5.39 13.90
C LYS A 167 0.79 4.63 14.77
N TYR A 168 0.41 5.20 15.90
CA TYR A 168 -0.73 4.73 16.70
C TYR A 168 -2.05 5.22 16.10
N LEU A 169 -3.10 4.40 16.18
CA LEU A 169 -4.41 4.64 15.56
C LEU A 169 -5.44 5.21 16.53
#